data_1127396fcbf8fa99c498e58870df82fd
#
_entry.id   1127396fcbf8fa99c498e58870df82fd
#
_cell.length_a   1.000
_cell.length_b   1.000
_cell.length_c   1.000
_cell.angle_alpha   90.00
_cell.angle_beta   90.00
_cell.angle_gamma   90.00
#
_symmetry.space_group_name_H-M   'P 1'
#
loop_
_entity.id
_entity.type
_entity.pdbx_description
1 polymer ?
#
loop_
_entity_poly.entity_id
_entity_poly.type
_entity_poly.pdbx_seq_one_letter_code
_entity_poly.pdbx_strand_id
1 'polypeptide(L)' 'MQVSILEPKRIVWEGRAKEVRLPAQDGDVCVLDFHQPFLIRLRKGVIRADKQRTAIKDGVAFLRSNNLILFVEV' A
#
# COMPACT_ATOMS: atom_id res chain seq x y z
N MET A 1 0.14 -6.46 -9.68
CA MET A 1 1.32 -5.72 -9.19
C MET A 1 1.99 -6.48 -8.06
N GLN A 2 3.26 -6.25 -7.85
CA GLN A 2 3.96 -6.73 -6.68
C GLN A 2 3.72 -5.75 -5.54
N VAL A 3 3.39 -6.25 -4.35
CA VAL A 3 3.09 -5.42 -3.19
C VAL A 3 3.98 -5.81 -2.03
N SER A 4 4.59 -4.82 -1.40
CA SER A 4 5.41 -5.01 -0.20
C SER A 4 4.95 -4.03 0.88
N ILE A 5 4.50 -4.55 2.01
CA ILE A 5 4.12 -3.75 3.18
C ILE A 5 5.21 -3.93 4.22
N LEU A 6 5.91 -2.85 4.52
CA LEU A 6 7.15 -2.88 5.29
C LEU A 6 7.07 -1.98 6.52
N GLU A 7 7.60 -2.46 7.63
CA GLU A 7 7.98 -1.65 8.78
C GLU A 7 9.51 -1.55 8.81
N PRO A 8 10.09 -0.66 9.61
CA PRO A 8 11.56 -0.49 9.59
C PRO A 8 12.37 -1.76 9.81
N LYS A 9 11.86 -2.72 10.57
CA LYS A 9 12.62 -3.91 10.94
C LYS A 9 11.99 -5.22 10.47
N ARG A 10 10.87 -5.17 9.73
CA ARG A 10 10.24 -6.41 9.28
C ARG A 10 9.37 -6.20 8.06
N ILE A 11 9.14 -7.28 7.35
CA ILE A 11 8.15 -7.34 6.27
C ILE A 11 6.82 -7.69 6.91
N VAL A 12 5.82 -6.81 6.80
CA VAL A 12 4.49 -7.07 7.34
C VAL A 12 3.73 -8.04 6.43
N TRP A 13 3.79 -7.79 5.12
CA TRP A 13 3.20 -8.66 4.12
C TRP A 13 3.85 -8.40 2.77
N GLU A 14 3.97 -9.44 1.98
CA GLU A 14 4.53 -9.34 0.64
C GLU A 14 3.81 -10.34 -0.26
N GLY A 15 3.45 -9.91 -1.46
CA GLY A 15 2.74 -10.76 -2.40
C GLY A 15 2.30 -10.01 -3.63
N ARG A 16 1.48 -10.64 -4.44
CA ARG A 16 0.94 -10.03 -5.66
C ARG A 16 -0.53 -9.73 -5.46
N ALA A 17 -0.98 -8.62 -6.04
CA ALA A 17 -2.37 -8.22 -6.01
C ALA A 17 -2.75 -7.59 -7.34
N LYS A 18 -4.02 -7.69 -7.69
CA LYS A 18 -4.59 -7.02 -8.87
C LYS A 18 -5.13 -5.65 -8.49
N GLU A 19 -5.60 -5.50 -7.27
CA GLU A 19 -6.20 -4.27 -6.78
C GLU A 19 -5.73 -4.03 -5.36
N VAL A 20 -5.32 -2.80 -5.07
CA VAL A 20 -4.97 -2.39 -3.71
C VAL A 20 -5.74 -1.13 -3.36
N ARG A 21 -6.41 -1.14 -2.22
CA ARG A 21 -7.11 0.03 -1.70
C ARG A 21 -6.29 0.61 -0.56
N LEU A 22 -6.02 1.90 -0.64
CA LEU A 22 -5.16 2.62 0.29
C LEU A 22 -5.93 3.71 1.02
N PRO A 23 -5.76 3.84 2.34
CA PRO A 23 -6.28 5.00 3.08
C PRO A 23 -5.33 6.18 2.89
N ALA A 24 -5.44 6.87 1.78
CA ALA A 24 -4.62 8.04 1.51
C ALA A 24 -5.09 9.24 2.35
N GLN A 25 -4.20 10.21 2.55
CA GLN A 25 -4.45 11.36 3.40
C GLN A 25 -5.69 12.16 2.96
N ASP A 26 -5.88 12.31 1.66
CA ASP A 26 -6.98 13.11 1.09
C ASP A 26 -8.18 12.28 0.66
N GLY A 27 -8.23 11.00 1.02
CA GLY A 27 -9.31 10.10 0.67
C GLY A 27 -8.76 8.75 0.21
N ASP A 28 -9.65 7.78 0.08
CA ASP A 28 -9.23 6.44 -0.32
C ASP A 28 -8.82 6.41 -1.80
N VAL A 29 -7.79 5.65 -2.09
CA VAL A 29 -7.26 5.47 -3.44
C VAL A 29 -7.31 3.99 -3.79
N CYS A 30 -7.79 3.69 -4.99
CA CYS A 30 -7.79 2.34 -5.54
C CYS A 30 -6.69 2.24 -6.60
N VAL A 31 -5.75 1.35 -6.39
CA VAL A 31 -4.62 1.12 -7.30
C VAL A 31 -4.85 -0.18 -8.02
N LEU A 32 -4.88 -0.12 -9.35
CA LEU A 32 -5.00 -1.30 -10.21
C LEU A 32 -3.66 -1.59 -10.87
N ASP A 33 -3.53 -2.78 -11.47
CA ASP A 33 -2.33 -3.14 -12.21
C ASP A 33 -1.98 -2.05 -13.23
N PHE A 34 -0.69 -1.74 -13.34
CA PHE A 34 -0.14 -0.77 -14.29
C PHE A 34 -0.63 0.67 -14.08
N HIS A 35 -1.05 0.99 -12.86
CA HIS A 35 -1.37 2.36 -12.48
C HIS A 35 -0.14 3.26 -12.65
N GLN A 36 -0.36 4.55 -12.93
CA GLN A 36 0.72 5.51 -13.05
C GLN A 36 1.53 5.60 -11.76
N PRO A 37 2.84 5.84 -11.83
CA PRO A 37 3.68 6.02 -10.64
C PRO A 37 3.18 7.14 -9.74
N PHE A 38 3.34 6.94 -8.43
CA PHE A 38 2.98 7.96 -7.44
C PHE A 38 3.76 7.79 -6.14
N LEU A 39 3.76 8.83 -5.34
CA LEU A 39 4.21 8.82 -3.95
C LEU A 39 3.14 9.57 -3.16
N ILE A 40 2.48 8.88 -2.24
CA ILE A 40 1.39 9.48 -1.46
C ILE A 40 1.52 9.17 0.02
N ARG A 41 1.01 10.08 0.85
CA ARG A 41 0.92 9.90 2.28
C ARG A 41 -0.36 9.13 2.64
N LEU A 42 -0.20 8.17 3.55
CA LEU A 42 -1.32 7.39 4.08
C LEU A 42 -1.75 7.94 5.44
N ARG A 43 -2.99 7.67 5.81
CA ARG A 43 -3.53 7.94 7.13
C ARG A 43 -3.86 6.63 7.84
N LYS A 44 -4.23 6.71 9.10
CA LYS A 44 -4.74 5.56 9.84
C LYS A 44 -5.90 4.93 9.09
N GLY A 45 -5.84 3.63 8.93
CA GLY A 45 -6.88 2.89 8.22
C GLY A 45 -6.42 1.48 7.87
N VAL A 46 -7.05 0.89 6.88
CA VAL A 46 -6.78 -0.47 6.44
C VAL A 46 -6.33 -0.48 4.99
N ILE A 47 -5.18 -1.09 4.74
CA ILE A 47 -4.71 -1.41 3.38
C ILE A 47 -5.36 -2.73 2.98
N ARG A 48 -5.95 -2.75 1.79
CA ARG A 48 -6.50 -3.98 1.21
C ARG A 48 -5.75 -4.32 -0.07
N ALA A 49 -5.02 -5.44 -0.06
CA ALA A 49 -4.39 -6.00 -1.24
C ALA A 49 -5.18 -7.25 -1.63
N ASP A 50 -6.07 -7.12 -2.60
CA ASP A 50 -7.11 -8.11 -2.93
C ASP A 50 -7.88 -8.51 -1.66
N LYS A 51 -7.67 -9.72 -1.14
CA LYS A 51 -8.34 -10.21 0.08
C LYS A 51 -7.50 -10.00 1.34
N GLN A 52 -6.25 -9.57 1.22
CA GLN A 52 -5.37 -9.36 2.35
C GLN A 52 -5.62 -7.98 2.95
N ARG A 53 -5.80 -7.92 4.27
CA ARG A 53 -6.07 -6.68 4.99
C ARG A 53 -4.98 -6.42 6.00
N THR A 54 -4.52 -5.18 6.06
CA THR A 54 -3.49 -4.75 7.02
C THR A 54 -3.89 -3.41 7.63
N ALA A 55 -4.12 -3.40 8.93
CA ALA A 55 -4.42 -2.16 9.64
C ALA A 55 -3.13 -1.39 9.90
N ILE A 56 -3.14 -0.09 9.63
CA ILE A 56 -1.99 0.78 9.83
C ILE A 56 -2.39 2.03 10.62
N LYS A 57 -1.40 2.62 11.30
CA LYS A 57 -1.56 3.91 11.99
C LYS A 57 -1.08 5.06 11.13
N ASP A 58 -0.07 4.85 10.29
CA ASP A 58 0.55 5.86 9.46
C ASP A 58 1.36 5.18 8.36
N GLY A 59 1.74 5.92 7.33
CA GLY A 59 2.59 5.37 6.30
C GLY A 59 2.69 6.23 5.06
N VAL A 60 3.49 5.73 4.11
CA VAL A 60 3.61 6.28 2.76
C VAL A 60 3.55 5.14 1.76
N ALA A 61 2.98 5.43 0.59
CA ALA A 61 2.88 4.46 -0.50
C ALA A 61 3.64 4.99 -1.72
N PHE A 62 4.45 4.13 -2.29
CA PHE A 62 5.25 4.43 -3.47
C PHE A 62 4.99 3.38 -4.54
N LEU A 63 4.56 3.80 -5.71
CA LEU A 63 4.33 2.93 -6.85
C LEU A 63 5.25 3.31 -8.00
N ARG A 64 5.98 2.33 -8.52
CA ARG A 64 6.82 2.49 -9.70
C ARG A 64 6.97 1.14 -10.40
N SER A 65 6.84 1.13 -11.74
CA SER A 65 7.04 -0.09 -12.55
C SER A 65 6.22 -1.28 -12.03
N ASN A 66 4.96 -1.04 -11.71
CA ASN A 66 4.03 -2.04 -11.20
C ASN A 66 4.48 -2.69 -9.87
N ASN A 67 5.33 -2.01 -9.12
CA ASN A 67 5.76 -2.40 -7.78
C ASN A 67 5.24 -1.37 -6.77
N LEU A 68 4.39 -1.81 -5.87
CA LEU A 68 3.82 -0.98 -4.82
C LEU A 68 4.55 -1.28 -3.51
N ILE A 69 5.21 -0.27 -2.97
CA ILE A 69 5.92 -0.37 -1.71
C ILE A 69 5.23 0.53 -0.69
N LEU A 70 4.90 -0.04 0.45
CA LEU A 70 4.18 0.63 1.51
C LEU A 70 5.05 0.60 2.77
N PHE A 71 5.55 1.76 3.17
CA PHE A 71 6.27 1.91 4.44
C PHE A 71 5.27 2.35 5.48
N VAL A 72 5.03 1.52 6.50
CA VAL A 72 3.93 1.70 7.43
C VAL A 72 4.35 1.60 8.89
N GLU A 73 3.49 2.13 9.74
CA GLU A 73 3.48 1.89 11.17
C GLU A 73 2.17 1.18 11.51
N VAL A 74 2.28 -0.01 12.05
CA VAL A 74 1.11 -0.81 12.42
C VAL A 74 0.75 -0.68 13.90
#